data_103fd802cd79376b57f4a9367ce7c68c
#
_entry.id   103fd802cd79376b57f4a9367ce7c68c
#
_cell.length_a   1.000
_cell.length_b   1.000
_cell.length_c   1.000
_cell.angle_alpha   90.00
_cell.angle_beta   90.00
_cell.angle_gamma   90.00
#
_symmetry.space_group_name_H-M   'P 1'
#
loop_
_entity.id
_entity.type
_entity.pdbx_description
1 polymer ?
#
loop_
_entity_poly.entity_id
_entity_poly.type
_entity_poly.pdbx_seq_one_letter_code
_entity_poly.pdbx_strand_id
1 'polypeptide(L)'
;MAEADNWTTVTESKFSWEREALDYVRSQFPKFAPYRAWSNFEFIADDGSINEVDLLVFSPQGFFLIEIKSSPGRLQGDAGTWTWERDGKRYPVDNPLIATNLKAKKLSSLLQKQKALKNRGRLP
;
A
#
# COMPACT_ATOMS: atom_id res chain seq x y z
N MET A 1 -31.00 3.49 1.52
CA MET A 1 -29.96 4.34 0.92
C MET A 1 -28.63 3.61 0.98
N ALA A 2 -27.93 3.53 -0.14
CA ALA A 2 -26.64 2.88 -0.15
C ALA A 2 -25.62 3.69 0.65
N GLU A 3 -24.78 3.02 1.41
CA GLU A 3 -23.67 3.66 2.11
C GLU A 3 -22.71 4.21 1.07
N ALA A 4 -22.11 5.36 1.37
CA ALA A 4 -21.06 5.90 0.53
C ALA A 4 -19.89 4.93 0.54
N ASP A 5 -19.39 4.55 -0.64
CA ASP A 5 -18.26 3.68 -0.74
C ASP A 5 -16.99 4.45 -0.34
N ASN A 6 -16.37 4.01 0.72
CA ASN A 6 -15.13 4.62 1.23
C ASN A 6 -13.88 3.92 0.71
N TRP A 7 -14.02 3.07 -0.27
CA TRP A 7 -12.91 2.37 -0.93
C TRP A 7 -12.88 2.77 -2.40
N THR A 8 -11.75 3.30 -2.83
CA THR A 8 -11.55 3.70 -4.23
C THR A 8 -10.51 2.78 -4.87
N THR A 9 -10.94 2.03 -5.88
CA THR A 9 -10.03 1.27 -6.73
C THR A 9 -9.57 2.18 -7.85
N VAL A 10 -8.34 2.67 -7.77
CA VAL A 10 -7.80 3.60 -8.76
C VAL A 10 -7.54 2.87 -10.07
N THR A 11 -6.93 1.68 -9.98
CA THR A 11 -6.67 0.80 -11.11
C THR A 11 -6.91 -0.65 -10.66
N GLU A 12 -7.44 -1.49 -11.53
CA GLU A 12 -7.60 -2.90 -11.22
C GLU A 12 -6.25 -3.61 -11.20
N SER A 13 -6.07 -4.53 -10.25
CA SER A 13 -4.89 -5.37 -10.19
C SER A 13 -4.81 -6.28 -11.41
N LYS A 14 -3.60 -6.44 -11.94
CA LYS A 14 -3.33 -7.33 -13.06
C LYS A 14 -3.35 -8.81 -12.68
N PHE A 15 -3.15 -9.12 -11.38
CA PHE A 15 -3.02 -10.48 -10.89
C PHE A 15 -4.22 -10.89 -10.05
N SER A 16 -4.75 -12.09 -10.31
CA SER A 16 -5.93 -12.59 -9.59
C SER A 16 -5.70 -12.72 -8.09
N TRP A 17 -4.51 -13.18 -7.69
CA TRP A 17 -4.18 -13.33 -6.27
C TRP A 17 -4.16 -12.00 -5.54
N GLU A 18 -3.74 -10.94 -6.20
CA GLU A 18 -3.74 -9.59 -5.62
C GLU A 18 -5.16 -9.05 -5.51
N ARG A 19 -5.99 -9.27 -6.54
CA ARG A 19 -7.40 -8.89 -6.50
C ARG A 19 -8.14 -9.61 -5.37
N GLU A 20 -7.88 -10.90 -5.20
CA GLU A 20 -8.49 -11.68 -4.11
C GLU A 20 -8.10 -11.14 -2.75
N ALA A 21 -6.83 -10.80 -2.55
CA ALA A 21 -6.35 -10.23 -1.29
C ALA A 21 -7.02 -8.88 -1.02
N LEU A 22 -7.10 -8.01 -2.02
CA LEU A 22 -7.74 -6.70 -1.88
C LEU A 22 -9.24 -6.83 -1.61
N ASP A 23 -9.91 -7.74 -2.29
CA ASP A 23 -11.34 -7.97 -2.07
C ASP A 23 -11.62 -8.46 -0.66
N TYR A 24 -10.75 -9.33 -0.13
CA TYR A 24 -10.88 -9.81 1.24
C TYR A 24 -10.71 -8.66 2.24
N VAL A 25 -9.66 -7.84 2.08
CA VAL A 25 -9.43 -6.70 2.96
C VAL A 25 -10.61 -5.73 2.89
N ARG A 26 -11.09 -5.45 1.68
CA ARG A 26 -12.24 -4.56 1.49
C ARG A 26 -13.49 -5.07 2.21
N SER A 27 -13.72 -6.39 2.17
CA SER A 27 -14.88 -6.99 2.84
C SER A 27 -14.85 -6.82 4.35
N GLN A 28 -13.66 -6.71 4.94
CA GLN A 28 -13.45 -6.54 6.37
C GLN A 28 -13.23 -5.08 6.78
N PHE A 29 -13.12 -4.18 5.80
CA PHE A 29 -12.79 -2.78 6.06
C PHE A 29 -13.99 -2.05 6.65
N PRO A 30 -13.80 -1.20 7.67
CA PRO A 30 -14.88 -0.41 8.25
C PRO A 30 -15.52 0.51 7.22
N LYS A 31 -16.85 0.53 7.16
CA LYS A 31 -17.61 1.26 6.14
C LYS A 31 -18.21 2.55 6.66
N PHE A 32 -17.48 3.24 7.54
CA PHE A 32 -17.93 4.49 8.14
C PHE A 32 -16.75 5.46 8.26
N ALA A 33 -17.06 6.74 8.31
CA ALA A 33 -16.05 7.78 8.46
C ALA A 33 -15.33 7.64 9.81
N PRO A 34 -14.03 7.95 9.90
CA PRO A 34 -13.20 8.57 8.88
C PRO A 34 -12.42 7.57 8.01
N TYR A 35 -12.72 6.28 8.07
CA TYR A 35 -11.99 5.26 7.34
C TYR A 35 -12.12 5.47 5.83
N ARG A 36 -10.99 5.43 5.13
CA ARG A 36 -10.91 5.51 3.68
C ARG A 36 -9.77 4.66 3.17
N ALA A 37 -9.92 4.16 1.94
CA ALA A 37 -8.88 3.36 1.31
C ALA A 37 -8.80 3.66 -0.19
N TRP A 38 -7.58 3.56 -0.73
CA TRP A 38 -7.30 3.70 -2.16
C TRP A 38 -6.40 2.54 -2.55
N SER A 39 -6.78 1.81 -3.59
CA SER A 39 -6.00 0.66 -4.03
C SER A 39 -5.45 0.86 -5.44
N ASN A 40 -4.25 0.34 -5.68
CA ASN A 40 -3.57 0.27 -6.96
C ASN A 40 -3.41 1.62 -7.64
N PHE A 41 -2.60 2.48 -7.08
CA PHE A 41 -2.28 3.76 -7.69
C PHE A 41 -0.77 4.00 -7.70
N GLU A 42 -0.36 4.98 -8.46
CA GLU A 42 1.02 5.42 -8.53
C GLU A 42 1.11 6.89 -8.11
N PHE A 43 2.25 7.27 -7.58
CA PHE A 43 2.55 8.67 -7.34
C PHE A 43 3.97 9.00 -7.76
N ILE A 44 4.19 10.27 -8.11
CA ILE A 44 5.52 10.77 -8.45
C ILE A 44 6.05 11.49 -7.22
N ALA A 45 7.16 11.00 -6.68
CA ALA A 45 7.79 11.58 -5.50
C ALA A 45 8.60 12.84 -5.87
N ASP A 46 9.06 13.56 -4.84
CA ASP A 46 9.84 14.78 -5.02
C ASP A 46 11.14 14.54 -5.79
N ASP A 47 11.70 13.35 -5.70
CA ASP A 47 12.91 12.97 -6.44
C ASP A 47 12.63 12.55 -7.88
N GLY A 48 11.39 12.63 -8.34
CA GLY A 48 10.98 12.27 -9.69
C GLY A 48 10.68 10.79 -9.87
N SER A 49 10.86 9.96 -8.84
CA SER A 49 10.60 8.52 -8.95
C SER A 49 9.11 8.22 -8.99
N ILE A 50 8.74 7.20 -9.77
CA ILE A 50 7.37 6.68 -9.83
C ILE A 50 7.27 5.56 -8.81
N ASN A 51 6.28 5.66 -7.92
CA ASN A 51 6.09 4.70 -6.83
C ASN A 51 4.70 4.09 -6.92
N GLU A 52 4.63 2.76 -6.95
CA GLU A 52 3.38 2.03 -6.97
C GLU A 52 2.93 1.75 -5.54
N VAL A 53 1.63 1.92 -5.29
CA VAL A 53 1.03 1.64 -3.98
C VAL A 53 -0.09 0.62 -4.18
N ASP A 54 0.02 -0.50 -3.48
CA ASP A 54 -1.01 -1.53 -3.52
C ASP A 54 -2.25 -1.08 -2.76
N LEU A 55 -2.06 -0.54 -1.56
CA LEU A 55 -3.18 -0.08 -0.73
C LEU A 55 -2.71 1.02 0.21
N LEU A 56 -3.45 2.10 0.25
CA LEU A 56 -3.30 3.18 1.23
C LEU A 56 -4.58 3.28 2.03
N VAL A 57 -4.45 3.25 3.36
CA VAL A 57 -5.60 3.32 4.27
C VAL A 57 -5.47 4.57 5.15
N PHE A 58 -6.57 5.30 5.28
CA PHE A 58 -6.71 6.35 6.28
C PHE A 58 -7.61 5.87 7.40
N SER A 59 -7.18 6.10 8.64
CA SER A 59 -7.91 5.73 9.84
C SER A 59 -7.77 6.83 10.90
N PRO A 60 -8.47 6.72 12.04
CA PRO A 60 -8.24 7.67 13.14
C PRO A 60 -6.80 7.73 13.65
N GLN A 61 -6.00 6.67 13.41
CA GLN A 61 -4.60 6.62 13.80
C GLN A 61 -3.66 7.18 12.73
N GLY A 62 -4.18 7.57 11.55
CA GLY A 62 -3.40 8.15 10.48
C GLY A 62 -3.42 7.31 9.22
N PHE A 63 -2.40 7.50 8.38
CA PHE A 63 -2.26 6.79 7.12
C PHE A 63 -1.40 5.54 7.28
N PHE A 64 -1.81 4.46 6.60
CA PHE A 64 -1.05 3.21 6.55
C PHE A 64 -0.86 2.82 5.09
N LEU A 65 0.39 2.66 4.68
CA LEU A 65 0.74 2.18 3.36
C LEU A 65 1.01 0.69 3.44
N ILE A 66 0.26 -0.09 2.67
CA ILE A 66 0.26 -1.56 2.76
C ILE A 66 0.71 -2.14 1.44
N GLU A 67 1.75 -2.98 1.49
CA GLU A 67 2.20 -3.79 0.37
C GLU A 67 1.62 -5.18 0.48
N ILE A 68 1.17 -5.72 -0.64
CA ILE A 68 0.55 -7.04 -0.70
C ILE A 68 1.49 -8.01 -1.38
N LYS A 69 1.86 -9.08 -0.66
CA LYS A 69 2.73 -10.13 -1.14
C LYS A 69 1.96 -11.46 -1.15
N SER A 70 1.04 -11.59 -2.09
CA SER A 70 0.13 -12.73 -2.17
C SER A 70 0.33 -13.62 -3.40
N SER A 71 1.37 -13.39 -4.19
CA SER A 71 1.66 -14.24 -5.35
C SER A 71 1.97 -15.68 -4.91
N PRO A 72 1.70 -16.69 -5.77
CA PRO A 72 1.96 -18.09 -5.42
C PRO A 72 3.42 -18.33 -5.07
N GLY A 73 3.64 -19.18 -4.06
CA GLY A 73 4.99 -19.54 -3.64
C GLY A 73 5.18 -19.33 -2.15
N ARG A 74 6.44 -19.45 -1.74
CA ARG A 74 6.84 -19.31 -0.34
C ARG A 74 7.84 -18.16 -0.21
N LEU A 75 7.52 -17.23 0.67
CA LEU A 75 8.42 -16.11 0.95
C LEU A 75 9.11 -16.36 2.28
N GLN A 76 10.45 -16.35 2.25
CA GLN A 76 11.27 -16.47 3.46
C GLN A 76 12.20 -15.29 3.55
N GLY A 77 12.41 -14.81 4.76
CA GLY A 77 13.31 -13.70 4.96
C GLY A 77 13.82 -13.59 6.36
N ASP A 78 14.96 -12.93 6.48
CA ASP A 78 15.53 -12.50 7.75
C ASP A 78 15.89 -11.01 7.63
N ALA A 79 16.65 -10.49 8.58
CA ALA A 79 17.00 -9.06 8.56
C ALA A 79 17.81 -8.65 7.33
N GLY A 80 18.53 -9.57 6.70
CA GLY A 80 19.44 -9.26 5.60
C GLY A 80 18.99 -9.76 4.23
N THR A 81 18.28 -10.88 4.17
CA THR A 81 18.01 -11.54 2.89
C THR A 81 16.58 -12.05 2.83
N TRP A 82 15.87 -11.72 1.75
CA TRP A 82 14.54 -12.23 1.45
C TRP A 82 14.58 -13.05 0.17
N THR A 83 13.89 -14.19 0.18
CA THR A 83 13.90 -15.13 -0.94
C THR A 83 12.47 -15.61 -1.22
N TRP A 84 12.09 -15.56 -2.48
CA TRP A 84 10.84 -16.13 -2.96
C TRP A 84 11.14 -17.51 -3.54
N GLU A 85 10.40 -18.52 -3.09
CA GLU A 85 10.53 -19.88 -3.59
C GLU A 85 9.25 -20.31 -4.31
N ARG A 86 9.41 -20.74 -5.56
CA ARG A 86 8.30 -21.19 -6.38
C ARG A 86 8.77 -22.27 -7.36
N ASP A 87 8.04 -23.37 -7.41
CA ASP A 87 8.33 -24.50 -8.32
C ASP A 87 9.76 -25.00 -8.20
N GLY A 88 10.26 -25.09 -6.96
CA GLY A 88 11.62 -25.56 -6.70
C GLY A 88 12.72 -24.56 -7.01
N LYS A 89 12.38 -23.38 -7.46
CA LYS A 89 13.34 -22.31 -7.77
C LYS A 89 13.29 -21.23 -6.70
N ARG A 90 14.45 -20.59 -6.47
CA ARG A 90 14.59 -19.51 -5.50
C ARG A 90 14.97 -18.22 -6.21
N TYR A 91 14.31 -17.14 -5.83
CA TYR A 91 14.56 -15.82 -6.39
C TYR A 91 14.86 -14.85 -5.26
N PRO A 92 15.98 -14.10 -5.32
CA PRO A 92 16.21 -13.05 -4.34
C PRO A 92 15.18 -11.95 -4.53
N VAL A 93 14.72 -11.38 -3.42
CA VAL A 93 13.81 -10.24 -3.45
C VAL A 93 14.30 -9.18 -2.50
N ASP A 94 14.01 -7.93 -2.83
CA ASP A 94 14.32 -6.82 -1.92
C ASP A 94 13.50 -6.96 -0.65
N ASN A 95 14.07 -6.52 0.47
CA ASN A 95 13.34 -6.53 1.72
C ASN A 95 12.13 -5.61 1.62
N PRO A 96 10.90 -6.16 1.60
CA PRO A 96 9.72 -5.34 1.39
C PRO A 96 9.46 -4.37 2.55
N LEU A 97 9.95 -4.64 3.75
CA LEU A 97 9.80 -3.73 4.88
C LEU A 97 10.60 -2.44 4.66
N ILE A 98 11.82 -2.57 4.16
CA ILE A 98 12.66 -1.39 3.85
C ILE A 98 12.06 -0.60 2.69
N ALA A 99 11.69 -1.28 1.61
CA ALA A 99 11.13 -0.64 0.43
C ALA A 99 9.81 0.08 0.75
N THR A 100 8.93 -0.56 1.52
CA THR A 100 7.64 0.01 1.90
C THR A 100 7.81 1.23 2.80
N ASN A 101 8.74 1.14 3.77
CA ASN A 101 9.02 2.27 4.66
C ASN A 101 9.55 3.49 3.90
N LEU A 102 10.44 3.27 2.94
CA LEU A 102 10.96 4.35 2.10
C LEU A 102 9.86 4.98 1.25
N LYS A 103 9.00 4.15 0.67
CA LYS A 103 7.87 4.60 -0.12
C LYS A 103 6.89 5.43 0.73
N ALA A 104 6.62 4.99 1.96
CA ALA A 104 5.76 5.71 2.88
C ALA A 104 6.33 7.09 3.22
N LYS A 105 7.63 7.19 3.42
CA LYS A 105 8.30 8.47 3.67
C LYS A 105 8.19 9.41 2.47
N LYS A 106 8.35 8.89 1.27
CA LYS A 106 8.21 9.68 0.03
C LYS A 106 6.78 10.21 -0.13
N LEU A 107 5.78 9.36 0.14
CA LEU A 107 4.38 9.77 0.07
C LEU A 107 4.06 10.80 1.14
N SER A 108 4.52 10.59 2.36
CA SER A 108 4.31 11.54 3.47
C SER A 108 4.88 12.92 3.12
N SER A 109 6.10 12.96 2.57
CA SER A 109 6.73 14.20 2.15
C SER A 109 5.88 14.93 1.10
N LEU A 110 5.37 14.19 0.11
CA LEU A 110 4.53 14.76 -0.93
C LEU A 110 3.21 15.31 -0.37
N LEU A 111 2.54 14.55 0.50
CA LEU A 111 1.26 14.95 1.10
C LEU A 111 1.40 16.17 2.00
N GLN A 112 2.51 16.29 2.73
CA GLN A 112 2.73 17.45 3.61
C GLN A 112 2.83 18.77 2.83
N LYS A 113 3.17 18.70 1.56
CA LYS A 113 3.25 19.88 0.69
C LYS A 113 1.89 20.30 0.15
N GLN A 114 0.86 19.48 0.33
CA GLN A 114 -0.47 19.84 -0.14
C GLN A 114 -1.07 20.95 0.73
N LYS A 115 -1.77 21.88 0.09
CA LYS A 115 -2.32 23.06 0.74
C LYS A 115 -3.21 22.69 1.94
N ALA A 116 -3.97 21.63 1.83
CA ALA A 116 -4.90 21.19 2.89
C ALA A 116 -4.18 20.66 4.13
N LEU A 117 -2.93 20.20 4.00
CA LEU A 117 -2.16 19.60 5.09
C LEU A 117 -0.99 20.46 5.55
N LYS A 118 -0.70 21.53 4.85
CA LYS A 118 0.52 22.33 5.07
C LYS A 118 0.65 22.87 6.49
N ASN A 119 -0.46 23.21 7.14
CA ASN A 119 -0.48 23.79 8.49
C ASN A 119 -0.87 22.79 9.57
N ARG A 120 -0.90 21.50 9.26
CA ARG A 120 -1.30 20.45 10.20
C ARG A 120 -0.14 19.72 10.86
N GLY A 121 1.09 20.14 10.57
CA GLY A 121 2.27 19.53 11.13
C GLY A 121 2.62 18.22 10.43
N ARG A 122 3.40 17.39 11.16
CA ARG A 122 3.90 16.14 10.61
C ARG A 122 2.78 15.09 10.52
N LEU A 123 2.71 14.40 9.39
CA LEU A 123 1.81 13.25 9.23
C LEU A 123 2.33 12.06 10.05
N PRO A 124 1.40 11.29 10.64
CA PRO A 124 1.76 10.08 11.39
C PRO A 124 2.36 8.98 10.54
#